data_5b622b0bded922d274ee67c29fd1972e
#
_entry.id   5b622b0bded922d274ee67c29fd1972e
#
_cell.length_a   1.000
_cell.length_b   1.000
_cell.length_c   1.000
_cell.angle_alpha   90.00
_cell.angle_beta   90.00
_cell.angle_gamma   90.00
#
_symmetry.space_group_name_H-M   'P 1'
#
loop_
_entity.id
_entity.type
_entity.pdbx_description
1 polymer ?
#
loop_
_entity_poly.entity_id
_entity_poly.type
_entity_poly.pdbx_seq_one_letter_code
_entity_poly.pdbx_strand_id
1 'polypeptide(L)'
;MPQKHILVVDDDQNILALIKTILSQKDFRVSTALNGEAAVSLLQKDKFDAIITDAMMPQMDGNALAQSVKNDPKLKDLPIIMVTASKEVDLVKKSFSSGCVLFLPKPFTAASLLSLLQLVLK
;
A
#
# COMPACT_ATOMS: atom_id res chain seq x y z
N MET A 1 15.70 10.89 14.27
CA MET A 1 15.57 10.03 13.07
C MET A 1 14.33 10.43 12.29
N PRO A 2 14.43 10.58 10.97
CA PRO A 2 13.23 10.89 10.21
C PRO A 2 12.25 9.72 10.23
N GLN A 3 10.97 10.04 10.31
CA GLN A 3 9.92 9.05 10.26
C GLN A 3 9.86 8.43 8.86
N LYS A 4 9.55 7.14 8.78
CA LYS A 4 9.20 6.52 7.51
C LYS A 4 7.83 7.02 7.07
N HIS A 5 7.69 7.31 5.78
CA HIS A 5 6.47 7.87 5.20
C HIS A 5 5.74 6.81 4.40
N ILE A 6 4.53 6.51 4.80
CA ILE A 6 3.71 5.43 4.23
C ILE A 6 2.51 6.04 3.51
N LEU A 7 2.28 5.61 2.28
CA LEU A 7 1.09 5.98 1.52
C LEU A 7 0.06 4.86 1.67
N VAL A 8 -1.13 5.22 2.13
CA VAL A 8 -2.25 4.27 2.30
C VAL A 8 -3.34 4.62 1.31
N VAL A 9 -3.75 3.65 0.49
CA VAL A 9 -4.72 3.85 -0.58
C VAL A 9 -5.89 2.88 -0.39
N ASP A 10 -7.08 3.42 -0.22
CA ASP A 10 -8.31 2.63 -0.10
C ASP A 10 -9.49 3.55 -0.37
N ASP A 11 -10.53 3.05 -1.05
CA ASP A 11 -11.73 3.82 -1.30
C ASP A 11 -12.66 3.86 -0.09
N ASP A 12 -12.38 3.06 0.94
CA ASP A 12 -13.13 3.04 2.20
C ASP A 12 -12.43 3.94 3.23
N GLN A 13 -13.07 5.06 3.56
CA GLN A 13 -12.51 6.01 4.51
C GLN A 13 -12.31 5.41 5.91
N ASN A 14 -13.13 4.43 6.28
CA ASN A 14 -12.99 3.77 7.58
C ASN A 14 -11.71 2.94 7.64
N ILE A 15 -11.37 2.26 6.56
CA ILE A 15 -10.12 1.50 6.48
C ILE A 15 -8.92 2.45 6.49
N LEU A 16 -8.98 3.56 5.75
CA LEU A 16 -7.92 4.56 5.78
C LEU A 16 -7.69 5.08 7.19
N ALA A 17 -8.76 5.41 7.91
CA ALA A 17 -8.66 5.92 9.28
C ALA A 17 -8.06 4.87 10.21
N LEU A 18 -8.48 3.61 10.07
CA LEU A 18 -7.97 2.51 10.88
C LEU A 18 -6.47 2.32 10.68
N ILE A 19 -6.03 2.22 9.43
CA ILE A 19 -4.62 2.01 9.13
C ILE A 19 -3.79 3.21 9.57
N LYS A 20 -4.29 4.41 9.31
CA LYS A 20 -3.60 5.62 9.74
C LYS A 20 -3.40 5.65 11.25
N THR A 21 -4.43 5.27 12.02
CA THR A 21 -4.34 5.22 13.48
C THR A 21 -3.27 4.20 13.93
N ILE A 22 -3.30 3.01 13.35
CA ILE A 22 -2.32 1.96 13.68
C ILE A 22 -0.89 2.45 13.42
N LEU A 23 -0.65 3.03 12.26
CA LEU A 23 0.70 3.45 11.87
C LEU A 23 1.16 4.68 12.65
N SER A 24 0.27 5.62 12.90
CA SER A 24 0.62 6.84 13.65
C SER A 24 1.04 6.52 15.08
N GLN A 25 0.45 5.48 15.68
CA GLN A 25 0.85 5.04 17.02
C GLN A 25 2.24 4.42 17.05
N LYS A 26 2.77 4.02 15.91
CA LYS A 26 4.10 3.43 15.78
C LYS A 26 5.11 4.39 15.13
N ASP A 27 4.81 5.67 15.19
CA ASP A 27 5.71 6.74 14.77
C ASP A 27 5.98 6.77 13.26
N PHE A 28 5.02 6.31 12.46
CA PHE A 28 5.06 6.48 11.01
C PHE A 28 4.37 7.76 10.60
N ARG A 29 4.90 8.41 9.58
CA ARG A 29 4.19 9.48 8.89
C ARG A 29 3.29 8.85 7.84
N VAL A 30 2.02 9.26 7.79
CA VAL A 30 1.01 8.63 6.93
C VAL A 30 0.34 9.67 6.04
N SER A 31 0.28 9.38 4.76
CA SER A 31 -0.56 10.09 3.80
C SER A 31 -1.58 9.12 3.24
N THR A 32 -2.78 9.60 2.94
CA THR A 32 -3.87 8.75 2.48
C THR A 32 -4.37 9.21 1.12
N ALA A 33 -4.89 8.27 0.34
CA ALA A 33 -5.53 8.54 -0.95
C ALA A 33 -6.76 7.65 -1.07
N LEU A 34 -7.82 8.18 -1.68
CA LEU A 34 -9.08 7.46 -1.84
C LEU A 34 -9.15 6.62 -3.11
N ASN A 35 -8.17 6.79 -4.01
CA ASN A 35 -8.12 6.03 -5.26
C ASN A 35 -6.70 6.05 -5.81
N GLY A 36 -6.48 5.26 -6.86
CA GLY A 36 -5.16 5.14 -7.46
C GLY A 36 -4.67 6.41 -8.11
N GLU A 37 -5.55 7.20 -8.69
CA GLU A 37 -5.14 8.46 -9.33
C GLU A 37 -4.61 9.45 -8.30
N ALA A 38 -5.30 9.59 -7.17
CA ALA A 38 -4.85 10.43 -6.08
C ALA A 38 -3.51 9.95 -5.54
N ALA A 39 -3.34 8.62 -5.45
CA ALA A 39 -2.09 8.02 -4.99
C ALA A 39 -0.94 8.36 -5.93
N VAL A 40 -1.14 8.24 -7.24
CA VAL A 40 -0.10 8.57 -8.23
C VAL A 40 0.30 10.04 -8.10
N SER A 41 -0.67 10.94 -7.92
CA SER A 41 -0.40 12.36 -7.74
C SER A 41 0.48 12.61 -6.53
N LEU A 42 0.18 11.95 -5.42
CA LEU A 42 0.99 12.08 -4.20
C LEU A 42 2.41 11.55 -4.40
N LEU A 43 2.55 10.44 -5.12
CA LEU A 43 3.86 9.85 -5.39
C LEU A 43 4.75 10.75 -6.24
N GLN A 44 4.16 11.60 -7.06
CA GLN A 44 4.92 12.57 -7.85
C GLN A 44 5.37 13.79 -7.04
N LYS A 45 4.68 14.08 -5.94
CA LYS A 45 4.91 15.29 -5.15
C LYS A 45 5.76 15.07 -3.92
N ASP A 46 5.81 13.86 -3.41
CA ASP A 46 6.42 13.57 -2.10
C ASP A 46 7.18 12.25 -2.17
N LYS A 47 8.03 12.03 -1.17
CA LYS A 47 8.78 10.77 -1.06
C LYS A 47 8.10 9.84 -0.08
N PHE A 48 8.04 8.57 -0.45
CA PHE A 48 7.43 7.53 0.36
C PHE A 48 8.39 6.36 0.52
N ASP A 49 8.22 5.63 1.62
CA ASP A 49 9.04 4.46 1.92
C ASP A 49 8.30 3.15 1.62
N ALA A 50 6.97 3.19 1.59
CA ALA A 50 6.15 2.03 1.23
C ALA A 50 4.74 2.48 0.88
N ILE A 51 4.02 1.61 0.16
CA ILE A 51 2.61 1.81 -0.18
C ILE A 51 1.81 0.66 0.41
N ILE A 52 0.69 0.98 1.05
CA ILE A 52 -0.32 -0.01 1.45
C ILE A 52 -1.57 0.33 0.65
N THR A 53 -2.03 -0.58 -0.20
CA THR A 53 -3.17 -0.32 -1.08
C THR A 53 -4.16 -1.46 -1.08
N ASP A 54 -5.46 -1.12 -1.17
CA ASP A 54 -6.49 -2.10 -1.46
C ASP A 54 -6.27 -2.62 -2.89
N ALA A 55 -6.48 -3.92 -3.07
CA ALA A 55 -6.36 -4.55 -4.39
C ALA A 55 -7.51 -4.18 -5.32
N MET A 56 -8.70 -3.97 -4.76
CA MET A 56 -9.91 -3.74 -5.56
C MET A 56 -10.46 -2.35 -5.29
N MET A 57 -10.26 -1.45 -6.25
CA MET A 57 -10.77 -0.07 -6.18
C MET A 57 -11.48 0.27 -7.50
N PRO A 58 -12.49 1.18 -7.47
CA PRO A 58 -13.34 1.39 -8.65
C PRO A 58 -12.64 1.89 -9.91
N GLN A 59 -11.75 2.85 -9.84
CA GLN A 59 -11.20 3.49 -11.02
C GLN A 59 -9.82 2.97 -11.40
N MET A 60 -8.89 3.11 -10.51
CA MET A 60 -7.56 2.56 -10.69
C MET A 60 -7.33 1.61 -9.52
N ASP A 61 -7.42 0.31 -9.76
CA ASP A 61 -7.25 -0.69 -8.71
C ASP A 61 -5.79 -0.83 -8.29
N GLY A 62 -5.55 -1.65 -7.26
CA GLY A 62 -4.21 -1.87 -6.75
C GLY A 62 -3.25 -2.41 -7.80
N ASN A 63 -3.75 -3.23 -8.72
CA ASN A 63 -2.95 -3.77 -9.81
C ASN A 63 -2.46 -2.65 -10.73
N ALA A 64 -3.36 -1.76 -11.16
CA ALA A 64 -3.00 -0.64 -12.01
C ALA A 64 -2.04 0.31 -11.30
N LEU A 65 -2.25 0.55 -10.02
CA LEU A 65 -1.35 1.38 -9.22
C LEU A 65 0.05 0.76 -9.15
N ALA A 66 0.14 -0.55 -8.90
CA ALA A 66 1.42 -1.25 -8.84
C ALA A 66 2.15 -1.18 -10.18
N GLN A 67 1.44 -1.31 -11.29
CA GLN A 67 2.04 -1.19 -12.63
C GLN A 67 2.61 0.21 -12.84
N SER A 68 1.87 1.24 -12.44
CA SER A 68 2.35 2.63 -12.55
C SER A 68 3.63 2.84 -11.76
N VAL A 69 3.70 2.29 -10.55
CA VAL A 69 4.89 2.39 -9.71
C VAL A 69 6.08 1.68 -10.36
N LYS A 70 5.88 0.48 -10.87
CA LYS A 70 6.97 -0.31 -11.46
C LYS A 70 7.46 0.28 -12.77
N ASN A 71 6.60 0.96 -13.51
CA ASN A 71 6.97 1.57 -14.77
C ASN A 71 7.67 2.92 -14.59
N ASP A 72 7.70 3.46 -13.37
CA ASP A 72 8.36 4.72 -13.09
C ASP A 72 9.76 4.45 -12.53
N PRO A 73 10.83 4.89 -13.22
CA PRO A 73 12.20 4.62 -12.75
C PRO A 73 12.50 5.14 -11.35
N LYS A 74 11.79 6.17 -10.91
CA LYS A 74 11.97 6.74 -9.56
C LYS A 74 11.30 5.91 -8.49
N LEU A 75 10.28 5.11 -8.84
CA LEU A 75 9.40 4.44 -7.89
C LEU A 75 9.48 2.92 -7.97
N LYS A 76 10.15 2.37 -8.95
CA LYS A 76 10.10 0.93 -9.24
C LYS A 76 10.52 0.04 -8.09
N ASP A 77 11.36 0.53 -7.18
CA ASP A 77 11.85 -0.23 -6.03
C ASP A 77 11.01 0.01 -4.77
N LEU A 78 9.97 0.82 -4.86
CA LEU A 78 9.11 1.13 -3.72
C LEU A 78 8.28 -0.10 -3.35
N PRO A 79 8.37 -0.59 -2.10
CA PRO A 79 7.61 -1.78 -1.71
C PRO A 79 6.11 -1.48 -1.61
N ILE A 80 5.32 -2.46 -2.01
CA ILE A 80 3.87 -2.36 -2.02
C ILE A 80 3.29 -3.51 -1.21
N ILE A 81 2.39 -3.20 -0.28
CA ILE A 81 1.59 -4.18 0.45
C ILE A 81 0.17 -4.08 -0.10
N MET A 82 -0.30 -5.18 -0.69
CA MET A 82 -1.63 -5.25 -1.28
C MET A 82 -2.59 -5.89 -0.28
N VAL A 83 -3.63 -5.17 0.13
CA VAL A 83 -4.64 -5.68 1.06
C VAL A 83 -5.81 -6.20 0.25
N THR A 84 -6.18 -7.46 0.43
CA THR A 84 -7.19 -8.10 -0.39
C THR A 84 -7.96 -9.17 0.39
N ALA A 85 -9.18 -9.47 -0.03
CA ALA A 85 -9.94 -10.57 0.56
C ALA A 85 -9.16 -11.87 0.36
N SER A 86 -9.13 -12.74 1.40
CA SER A 86 -8.30 -13.95 1.35
C SER A 86 -8.64 -14.84 0.16
N LYS A 87 -9.90 -14.89 -0.24
CA LYS A 87 -10.33 -15.67 -1.41
C LYS A 87 -9.80 -15.14 -2.74
N GLU A 88 -9.33 -13.88 -2.77
CA GLU A 88 -8.84 -13.23 -3.98
C GLU A 88 -7.31 -13.19 -4.06
N VAL A 89 -6.62 -13.63 -3.01
CA VAL A 89 -5.15 -13.52 -2.96
C VAL A 89 -4.49 -14.24 -4.12
N ASP A 90 -4.92 -15.46 -4.44
CA ASP A 90 -4.30 -16.23 -5.53
C ASP A 90 -4.52 -15.59 -6.88
N LEU A 91 -5.72 -15.03 -7.11
CA LEU A 91 -6.03 -14.32 -8.35
C LEU A 91 -5.14 -13.09 -8.52
N VAL A 92 -4.99 -12.33 -7.45
CA VAL A 92 -4.18 -11.11 -7.47
C VAL A 92 -2.70 -11.46 -7.66
N LYS A 93 -2.21 -12.49 -6.98
CA LYS A 93 -0.81 -12.92 -7.10
C LYS A 93 -0.44 -13.29 -8.53
N LYS A 94 -1.35 -13.90 -9.27
CA LYS A 94 -1.09 -14.27 -10.67
C LYS A 94 -0.88 -13.07 -11.58
N SER A 95 -1.38 -11.90 -11.16
CA SER A 95 -1.23 -10.66 -11.92
C SER A 95 0.11 -9.97 -11.70
N PHE A 96 0.89 -10.42 -10.72
CA PHE A 96 2.15 -9.80 -10.36
C PHE A 96 3.29 -10.80 -10.44
N SER A 97 4.36 -10.40 -11.11
CA SER A 97 5.57 -11.22 -11.21
C SER A 97 6.71 -10.66 -10.37
N SER A 98 6.50 -9.58 -9.65
CA SER A 98 7.57 -8.87 -8.98
C SER A 98 7.63 -9.15 -7.48
N GLY A 99 8.83 -9.29 -6.95
CA GLY A 99 9.06 -9.48 -5.54
C GLY A 99 8.85 -8.25 -4.65
N CYS A 100 8.51 -7.10 -5.26
CA CYS A 100 8.25 -5.88 -4.48
C CYS A 100 6.84 -5.80 -3.95
N VAL A 101 5.96 -6.73 -4.31
CA VAL A 101 4.55 -6.73 -3.87
C VAL A 101 4.32 -7.84 -2.88
N LEU A 102 3.84 -7.48 -1.69
CA LEU A 102 3.40 -8.42 -0.68
C LEU A 102 1.88 -8.33 -0.52
N PHE A 103 1.28 -9.40 -0.01
CA PHE A 103 -0.17 -9.50 0.12
C PHE A 103 -0.57 -9.68 1.57
N LEU A 104 -1.59 -8.92 2.00
CA LEU A 104 -2.16 -9.00 3.34
C LEU A 104 -3.63 -9.34 3.21
N PRO A 105 -4.05 -10.57 3.56
CA PRO A 105 -5.46 -10.95 3.43
C PRO A 105 -6.34 -10.26 4.46
N LYS A 106 -7.56 -9.91 4.07
CA LYS A 106 -8.58 -9.39 4.99
C LYS A 106 -9.33 -10.57 5.61
N PRO A 107 -9.73 -10.48 6.88
CA PRO A 107 -9.44 -9.41 7.81
C PRO A 107 -7.99 -9.50 8.32
N PHE A 108 -7.38 -8.36 8.51
CA PHE A 108 -6.02 -8.30 9.04
C PHE A 108 -6.03 -7.73 10.48
N THR A 109 -4.92 -7.96 11.21
CA THR A 109 -4.71 -7.38 12.52
C THR A 109 -3.65 -6.28 12.43
N ALA A 110 -3.62 -5.41 13.44
CA ALA A 110 -2.55 -4.42 13.54
C ALA A 110 -1.17 -5.10 13.54
N ALA A 111 -1.06 -6.23 14.25
CA ALA A 111 0.21 -6.97 14.34
C ALA A 111 0.64 -7.50 12.96
N SER A 112 -0.28 -8.07 12.17
CA SER A 112 0.07 -8.60 10.85
C SER A 112 0.48 -7.49 9.89
N LEU A 113 -0.23 -6.37 9.92
CA LEU A 113 0.11 -5.22 9.09
C LEU A 113 1.50 -4.67 9.43
N LEU A 114 1.77 -4.48 10.71
CA LEU A 114 3.04 -3.94 11.17
C LEU A 114 4.19 -4.91 10.89
N SER A 115 3.97 -6.22 10.99
CA SER A 115 5.00 -7.21 10.68
C SER A 115 5.41 -7.15 9.22
N LEU A 116 4.44 -7.07 8.31
CA LEU A 116 4.75 -6.94 6.88
C LEU A 116 5.46 -5.63 6.57
N LEU A 117 5.01 -4.55 7.19
CA LEU A 117 5.62 -3.25 6.97
C LEU A 117 7.07 -3.23 7.43
N GLN A 118 7.38 -3.80 8.59
CA GLN A 118 8.74 -3.90 9.09
C GLN A 118 9.62 -4.74 8.17
N LEU A 119 9.05 -5.78 7.58
CA LEU A 119 9.77 -6.64 6.66
C LEU A 119 10.24 -5.88 5.41
N VAL A 120 9.41 -5.00 4.87
CA VAL A 120 9.74 -4.27 3.63
C VAL A 120 10.57 -3.01 3.88
N LEU A 121 10.58 -2.50 5.10
CA LEU A 121 11.27 -1.25 5.45
C LEU A 121 12.70 -1.44 5.94
N LYS A 122 13.22 -2.63 5.86
CA LYS A 122 14.60 -2.88 6.29
C LYS A 122 15.62 -2.17 5.42
#